data_8a8b105a4bc6ddc5e9cc07c3516d6bcb
#
_entry.id   8a8b105a4bc6ddc5e9cc07c3516d6bcb
#
_cell.length_a   1.000
_cell.length_b   1.000
_cell.length_c   1.000
_cell.angle_alpha   90.00
_cell.angle_beta   90.00
_cell.angle_gamma   90.00
#
_symmetry.space_group_name_H-M   'P 1'
#
loop_
_entity.id
_entity.type
_entity.pdbx_description
1 polymer ?
#
loop_
_entity_poly.entity_id
_entity_poly.type
_entity_poly.pdbx_seq_one_letter_code
_entity_poly.pdbx_strand_id
1 'polypeptide(L)'
;MTASTGTVSTATLTDTDVVRAVFQAFSDADLAALGDLLHADATWHHRNDDRLGGVQRGSDAIMAYLAQSAQLTAGTLRAVPQSYMADGQGRVCVLVRLSATRPDGRAMDGPQLVLVTLDGGRVRSIDQFVGDPAAVAAFWA
;
A
#
# COMPACT_ATOMS: atom_id res chain seq x y z
N MET A 1 13.04 19.99 -28.42
CA MET A 1 13.40 20.03 -27.56
C MET A 1 14.02 19.18 -27.07
N THR A 2 14.56 18.87 -26.88
CA THR A 2 15.02 18.17 -26.43
C THR A 2 15.68 17.97 -25.50
N ALA A 3 16.33 18.39 -25.29
CA ALA A 3 17.14 18.27 -24.35
C ALA A 3 16.73 18.13 -23.08
N SER A 4 15.88 18.56 -22.87
CA SER A 4 15.24 18.50 -21.64
C SER A 4 14.89 17.14 -21.21
N THR A 5 14.91 16.22 -22.08
CA THR A 5 14.53 14.86 -21.76
C THR A 5 15.35 14.24 -20.66
N GLY A 6 16.65 14.32 -20.75
CA GLY A 6 17.50 13.78 -19.70
C GLY A 6 17.32 14.51 -18.40
N THR A 7 17.12 15.80 -18.45
CA THR A 7 16.90 16.59 -17.28
C THR A 7 15.62 16.17 -16.56
N VAL A 8 14.57 15.96 -17.31
CA VAL A 8 13.30 15.55 -16.73
C VAL A 8 13.44 14.20 -16.02
N SER A 9 14.09 13.25 -16.64
CA SER A 9 14.20 11.92 -16.08
C SER A 9 15.02 11.88 -14.79
N THR A 10 15.96 12.80 -14.60
CA THR A 10 16.77 12.81 -13.37
C THR A 10 16.17 13.67 -12.29
N ALA A 11 15.26 14.57 -12.64
CA ALA A 11 14.84 15.57 -11.73
C ALA A 11 13.77 15.09 -10.75
N THR A 12 12.76 14.42 -11.22
CA THR A 12 11.56 14.25 -10.41
C THR A 12 10.81 13.01 -10.80
N LEU A 13 10.49 12.20 -9.80
CA LEU A 13 9.48 11.16 -9.95
C LEU A 13 8.10 11.79 -9.80
N THR A 14 7.16 11.31 -10.58
CA THR A 14 5.76 11.70 -10.37
C THR A 14 5.23 11.02 -9.11
N ASP A 15 4.14 11.55 -8.59
CA ASP A 15 3.46 10.92 -7.45
C ASP A 15 3.09 9.48 -7.76
N THR A 16 2.58 9.23 -8.96
CA THR A 16 2.23 7.87 -9.39
C THR A 16 3.47 6.96 -9.41
N ASP A 17 4.61 7.45 -9.86
CA ASP A 17 5.84 6.65 -9.88
C ASP A 17 6.28 6.24 -8.48
N VAL A 18 6.16 7.15 -7.51
CA VAL A 18 6.47 6.84 -6.11
C VAL A 18 5.54 5.75 -5.58
N VAL A 19 4.25 5.87 -5.87
CA VAL A 19 3.27 4.88 -5.40
C VAL A 19 3.48 3.52 -6.10
N ARG A 20 3.83 3.51 -7.38
CA ARG A 20 4.22 2.27 -8.06
C ARG A 20 5.40 1.61 -7.36
N ALA A 21 6.39 2.39 -6.95
CA ALA A 21 7.55 1.87 -6.22
C ALA A 21 7.15 1.27 -4.87
N VAL A 22 6.15 1.85 -4.18
CA VAL A 22 5.62 1.29 -2.93
C VAL A 22 5.04 -0.10 -3.16
N PHE A 23 4.18 -0.25 -4.16
CA PHE A 23 3.58 -1.54 -4.48
C PHE A 23 4.62 -2.55 -4.96
N GLN A 24 5.61 -2.11 -5.73
CA GLN A 24 6.69 -2.99 -6.19
C GLN A 24 7.53 -3.49 -5.02
N ALA A 25 7.90 -2.62 -4.09
CA ALA A 25 8.65 -2.99 -2.90
C ALA A 25 7.85 -3.99 -2.04
N PHE A 26 6.56 -3.78 -1.90
CA PHE A 26 5.69 -4.71 -1.19
C PHE A 26 5.66 -6.07 -1.89
N SER A 27 5.49 -6.09 -3.20
CA SER A 27 5.46 -7.32 -4.01
C SER A 27 6.77 -8.10 -3.92
N ASP A 28 7.89 -7.38 -3.88
CA ASP A 28 9.23 -7.97 -3.80
C ASP A 28 9.62 -8.34 -2.36
N ALA A 29 8.80 -8.02 -1.39
CA ALA A 29 9.12 -8.14 0.03
C ALA A 29 10.40 -7.38 0.39
N ASP A 30 10.65 -6.28 -0.29
CA ASP A 30 11.83 -5.43 -0.08
C ASP A 30 11.52 -4.39 0.99
N LEU A 31 11.69 -4.79 2.25
CA LEU A 31 11.34 -3.95 3.39
C LEU A 31 12.21 -2.69 3.48
N ALA A 32 13.46 -2.79 3.09
CA ALA A 32 14.36 -1.63 3.10
C ALA A 32 13.90 -0.57 2.11
N ALA A 33 13.57 -0.97 0.89
CA ALA A 33 13.06 -0.06 -0.13
C ALA A 33 11.72 0.55 0.31
N LEU A 34 10.84 -0.26 0.88
CA LEU A 34 9.55 0.23 1.37
C LEU A 34 9.74 1.26 2.49
N GLY A 35 10.62 1.00 3.43
CA GLY A 35 10.92 1.93 4.51
C GLY A 35 11.46 3.26 4.01
N ASP A 36 12.27 3.25 2.97
CA ASP A 36 12.81 4.47 2.37
C ASP A 36 11.75 5.33 1.70
N LEU A 37 10.63 4.74 1.31
CA LEU A 37 9.52 5.44 0.67
C LEU A 37 8.53 6.04 1.67
N LEU A 38 8.64 5.69 2.95
CA LEU A 38 7.74 6.16 3.99
C LEU A 38 8.39 7.29 4.81
N HIS A 39 7.59 8.29 5.20
CA HIS A 39 8.00 9.16 6.28
C HIS A 39 8.14 8.37 7.57
N ALA A 40 9.03 8.79 8.46
CA ALA A 40 9.21 8.12 9.74
C ALA A 40 7.92 8.13 10.58
N ASP A 41 7.11 9.16 10.44
CA ASP A 41 5.83 9.33 11.14
C ASP A 41 4.62 9.04 10.23
N ALA A 42 4.81 8.32 9.14
CA ALA A 42 3.73 7.93 8.25
C ALA A 42 2.66 7.13 9.00
N THR A 43 1.43 7.20 8.50
CA THR A 43 0.31 6.44 9.06
C THR A 43 -0.28 5.50 8.03
N TRP A 44 -0.78 4.37 8.49
CA TRP A 44 -1.56 3.43 7.67
C TRP A 44 -2.87 3.15 8.38
N HIS A 45 -3.96 3.50 7.74
CA HIS A 45 -5.29 3.28 8.28
C HIS A 45 -5.98 2.15 7.50
N HIS A 46 -6.12 1.00 8.14
CA HIS A 46 -6.95 -0.09 7.65
C HIS A 46 -8.38 0.19 8.07
N ARG A 47 -9.19 0.68 7.14
CA ARG A 47 -10.54 1.17 7.42
C ARG A 47 -11.55 0.04 7.35
N ASN A 48 -11.52 -0.80 8.35
CA ASN A 48 -12.51 -1.84 8.54
C ASN A 48 -12.54 -2.24 10.01
N ASP A 49 -13.68 -2.70 10.47
CA ASP A 49 -13.83 -3.20 11.84
C ASP A 49 -13.47 -4.69 11.84
N ASP A 50 -12.19 -4.98 11.93
CA ASP A 50 -11.66 -6.33 11.96
C ASP A 50 -10.36 -6.39 12.77
N ARG A 51 -9.78 -7.60 12.84
CA ARG A 51 -8.57 -7.86 13.62
C ARG A 51 -7.40 -6.96 13.25
N LEU A 52 -7.28 -6.58 11.98
CA LEU A 52 -6.21 -5.72 11.50
C LEU A 52 -6.64 -4.26 11.39
N GLY A 53 -7.88 -3.95 11.75
CA GLY A 53 -8.44 -2.61 11.63
C GLY A 53 -7.75 -1.59 12.54
N GLY A 54 -7.85 -0.33 12.15
CA GLY A 54 -7.29 0.76 12.92
C GLY A 54 -6.12 1.44 12.25
N VAL A 55 -5.38 2.23 13.03
CA VAL A 55 -4.29 3.07 12.52
C VAL A 55 -2.96 2.58 13.06
N GLN A 56 -2.02 2.35 12.15
CA GLN A 56 -0.62 2.13 12.49
C GLN A 56 0.12 3.47 12.34
N ARG A 57 0.79 3.90 13.38
CA ARG A 57 1.49 5.19 13.40
C ARG A 57 2.99 4.98 13.44
N GLY A 58 3.67 5.56 12.44
CA GLY A 58 5.10 5.46 12.26
C GLY A 58 5.51 4.28 11.38
N SER A 59 6.64 4.43 10.73
CA SER A 59 7.13 3.42 9.78
C SER A 59 7.36 2.06 10.44
N ASP A 60 7.84 2.04 11.69
CA ASP A 60 8.06 0.77 12.38
C ASP A 60 6.75 0.03 12.65
N ALA A 61 5.70 0.74 13.06
CA ALA A 61 4.39 0.14 13.28
C ALA A 61 3.79 -0.37 11.97
N ILE A 62 3.97 0.37 10.87
CA ILE A 62 3.52 -0.05 9.55
C ILE A 62 4.24 -1.33 9.13
N MET A 63 5.55 -1.40 9.32
CA MET A 63 6.31 -2.60 8.99
C MET A 63 5.85 -3.81 9.81
N ALA A 64 5.57 -3.62 11.10
CA ALA A 64 5.05 -4.68 11.96
C ALA A 64 3.68 -5.15 11.50
N TYR A 65 2.81 -4.23 11.10
CA TYR A 65 1.49 -4.52 10.55
C TYR A 65 1.60 -5.36 9.26
N LEU A 66 2.48 -4.97 8.35
CA LEU A 66 2.69 -5.71 7.11
C LEU A 66 3.28 -7.09 7.36
N ALA A 67 4.21 -7.21 8.30
CA ALA A 67 4.78 -8.49 8.69
C ALA A 67 3.72 -9.41 9.29
N GLN A 68 2.83 -8.88 10.13
CA GLN A 68 1.72 -9.63 10.69
C GLN A 68 0.78 -10.15 9.59
N SER A 69 0.44 -9.28 8.63
CA SER A 69 -0.40 -9.65 7.50
C SER A 69 0.22 -10.80 6.69
N ALA A 70 1.51 -10.70 6.42
CA ALA A 70 2.24 -11.74 5.69
C ALA A 70 2.26 -13.06 6.47
N GLN A 71 2.47 -12.99 7.78
CA GLN A 71 2.53 -14.17 8.64
C GLN A 71 1.16 -14.87 8.71
N LEU A 72 0.10 -14.11 8.90
CA LEU A 72 -1.27 -14.66 8.98
C LEU A 72 -1.71 -15.34 7.69
N THR A 73 -1.16 -14.91 6.57
CA THR A 73 -1.50 -15.44 5.24
C THR A 73 -0.46 -16.43 4.71
N ALA A 74 0.53 -16.79 5.53
CA ALA A 74 1.62 -17.69 5.16
C ALA A 74 2.28 -17.28 3.83
N GLY A 75 2.44 -15.97 3.62
CA GLY A 75 3.09 -15.41 2.44
C GLY A 75 2.25 -15.39 1.17
N THR A 76 0.96 -15.68 1.25
CA THR A 76 0.08 -15.73 0.07
C THR A 76 -0.52 -14.38 -0.30
N LEU A 77 -0.36 -13.36 0.54
CA LEU A 77 -0.95 -12.06 0.30
C LEU A 77 -0.39 -11.44 -0.99
N ARG A 78 -1.29 -11.05 -1.88
CA ARG A 78 -0.94 -10.39 -3.14
C ARG A 78 -1.78 -9.14 -3.29
N ALA A 79 -1.12 -8.02 -3.56
CA ALA A 79 -1.77 -6.76 -3.86
C ALA A 79 -1.37 -6.38 -5.29
N VAL A 80 -2.32 -6.47 -6.21
CA VAL A 80 -2.06 -6.19 -7.63
C VAL A 80 -2.74 -4.88 -8.00
N PRO A 81 -1.96 -3.80 -8.21
CA PRO A 81 -2.52 -2.53 -8.65
C PRO A 81 -3.12 -2.68 -10.06
N GLN A 82 -4.33 -2.18 -10.23
CA GLN A 82 -5.04 -2.25 -11.50
C GLN A 82 -5.18 -0.89 -12.16
N SER A 83 -5.25 0.19 -11.37
CA SER A 83 -5.42 1.54 -11.87
C SER A 83 -4.90 2.54 -10.86
N TYR A 84 -4.25 3.59 -11.35
CA TYR A 84 -3.72 4.69 -10.55
C TYR A 84 -4.44 5.97 -10.94
N MET A 85 -4.95 6.69 -9.95
CA MET A 85 -5.68 7.94 -10.16
C MET A 85 -5.05 9.03 -9.30
N ALA A 86 -4.27 9.92 -9.93
CA ALA A 86 -3.57 10.98 -9.24
C ALA A 86 -4.33 12.30 -9.38
N ASP A 87 -4.34 13.10 -8.31
CA ASP A 87 -4.98 14.43 -8.33
C ASP A 87 -4.01 15.56 -8.69
N GLY A 88 -2.74 15.24 -8.88
CA GLY A 88 -1.72 16.25 -9.16
C GLY A 88 -1.31 17.08 -7.95
N GLN A 89 -1.77 16.74 -6.76
CA GLN A 89 -1.54 17.50 -5.53
C GLN A 89 -1.09 16.61 -4.38
N GLY A 90 -0.37 15.56 -4.68
CA GLY A 90 0.20 14.68 -3.67
C GLY A 90 -0.68 13.52 -3.25
N ARG A 91 -1.80 13.29 -3.92
CA ARG A 91 -2.66 12.14 -3.60
C ARG A 91 -2.81 11.23 -4.80
N VAL A 92 -2.70 9.94 -4.55
CA VAL A 92 -2.90 8.91 -5.57
C VAL A 92 -3.83 7.85 -4.99
N CYS A 93 -4.94 7.61 -5.65
CA CYS A 93 -5.85 6.53 -5.31
C CYS A 93 -5.56 5.35 -6.21
N VAL A 94 -5.40 4.17 -5.63
CA VAL A 94 -5.06 2.96 -6.38
C VAL A 94 -6.18 1.96 -6.24
N LEU A 95 -6.72 1.51 -7.37
CA LEU A 95 -7.60 0.35 -7.39
C LEU A 95 -6.72 -0.89 -7.37
N VAL A 96 -6.88 -1.70 -6.32
CA VAL A 96 -6.03 -2.86 -6.06
C VAL A 96 -6.90 -4.11 -6.00
N ARG A 97 -6.43 -5.19 -6.61
CA ARG A 97 -6.98 -6.51 -6.32
C ARG A 97 -6.15 -7.15 -5.23
N LEU A 98 -6.77 -7.42 -4.10
CA LEU A 98 -6.12 -8.04 -2.96
C LEU A 98 -6.60 -9.48 -2.83
N SER A 99 -5.65 -10.42 -2.75
CA SER A 99 -5.95 -11.82 -2.56
C SER A 99 -5.02 -12.45 -1.54
N ALA A 100 -5.53 -13.42 -0.81
CA ALA A 100 -4.75 -14.15 0.19
C ALA A 100 -5.51 -15.40 0.63
N THR A 101 -4.78 -16.34 1.20
CA THR A 101 -5.35 -17.50 1.88
C THR A 101 -4.76 -17.62 3.27
N ARG A 102 -5.54 -18.21 4.17
CA ARG A 102 -5.07 -18.53 5.52
C ARG A 102 -4.82 -20.05 5.63
N PRO A 103 -3.93 -20.48 6.54
CA PRO A 103 -3.65 -21.92 6.70
C PRO A 103 -4.88 -22.77 6.98
N ASP A 104 -5.93 -22.20 7.56
CA ASP A 104 -7.18 -22.93 7.85
C ASP A 104 -8.14 -23.02 6.65
N GLY A 105 -7.72 -22.54 5.48
CA GLY A 105 -8.51 -22.62 4.24
C GLY A 105 -9.34 -21.40 3.92
N ARG A 106 -9.39 -20.39 4.82
CA ARG A 106 -10.08 -19.14 4.48
C ARG A 106 -9.38 -18.46 3.33
N ALA A 107 -10.16 -17.84 2.44
CA ALA A 107 -9.64 -17.15 1.28
C ALA A 107 -10.29 -15.76 1.14
N MET A 108 -9.52 -14.83 0.61
CA MET A 108 -9.98 -13.49 0.29
C MET A 108 -9.50 -13.15 -1.11
N ASP A 109 -10.39 -12.59 -1.93
CA ASP A 109 -10.04 -12.12 -3.26
C ASP A 109 -11.06 -11.07 -3.68
N GLY A 110 -10.62 -9.83 -3.76
CA GLY A 110 -11.53 -8.76 -4.14
C GLY A 110 -10.86 -7.42 -4.31
N PRO A 111 -11.64 -6.42 -4.73
CA PRO A 111 -11.12 -5.07 -4.95
C PRO A 111 -10.99 -4.31 -3.63
N GLN A 112 -9.99 -3.46 -3.58
CA GLN A 112 -9.82 -2.47 -2.52
C GLN A 112 -9.37 -1.16 -3.14
N LEU A 113 -9.64 -0.05 -2.48
CA LEU A 113 -9.09 1.24 -2.84
C LEU A 113 -8.08 1.66 -1.78
N VAL A 114 -6.92 2.08 -2.25
CA VAL A 114 -5.84 2.53 -1.37
C VAL A 114 -5.53 3.97 -1.74
N LEU A 115 -5.79 4.88 -0.81
CA LEU A 115 -5.48 6.30 -1.00
C LEU A 115 -4.13 6.60 -0.35
N VAL A 116 -3.18 7.01 -1.16
CA VAL A 116 -1.83 7.34 -0.70
C VAL A 116 -1.64 8.85 -0.78
N THR A 117 -1.26 9.46 0.34
CA THR A 117 -0.90 10.87 0.39
C THR A 117 0.60 10.99 0.53
N LEU A 118 1.19 11.78 -0.36
CA LEU A 118 2.64 11.99 -0.42
C LEU A 118 3.00 13.40 0.06
N ASP A 119 4.18 13.51 0.61
CA ASP A 119 4.78 14.79 0.99
C ASP A 119 6.27 14.71 0.73
N GLY A 120 6.77 15.59 -0.14
CA GLY A 120 8.19 15.60 -0.49
C GLY A 120 8.67 14.31 -1.15
N GLY A 121 7.82 13.64 -1.91
CA GLY A 121 8.18 12.40 -2.60
C GLY A 121 8.19 11.16 -1.73
N ARG A 122 7.68 11.27 -0.49
CA ARG A 122 7.53 10.14 0.42
C ARG A 122 6.10 9.99 0.88
N VAL A 123 5.74 8.79 1.27
CA VAL A 123 4.39 8.49 1.77
C VAL A 123 4.20 9.11 3.14
N ARG A 124 3.18 9.97 3.25
CA ARG A 124 2.73 10.55 4.52
C ARG A 124 1.65 9.71 5.15
N SER A 125 0.70 9.23 4.36
CA SER A 125 -0.39 8.41 4.87
C SER A 125 -0.92 7.47 3.81
N ILE A 126 -1.42 6.33 4.27
CA ILE A 126 -2.11 5.36 3.44
C ILE A 126 -3.45 5.08 4.11
N ASP A 127 -4.53 5.21 3.33
CA ASP A 127 -5.87 4.85 3.75
C ASP A 127 -6.34 3.67 2.90
N GLN A 128 -6.63 2.57 3.55
CA GLN A 128 -7.05 1.33 2.89
C GLN A 128 -8.55 1.13 3.09
N PHE A 129 -9.29 1.16 1.98
CA PHE A 129 -10.74 0.97 1.95
C PHE A 129 -11.06 -0.39 1.36
N VAL A 130 -11.79 -1.21 2.09
CA VAL A 130 -12.12 -2.57 1.66
C VAL A 130 -13.41 -2.59 0.87
N GLY A 131 -13.51 -3.49 -0.11
CA GLY A 131 -14.67 -3.58 -0.99
C GLY A 131 -15.84 -4.35 -0.40
N ASP A 132 -15.56 -5.30 0.49
CA ASP A 132 -16.57 -6.11 1.19
C ASP A 132 -16.17 -6.22 2.65
N PRO A 133 -16.63 -5.29 3.50
CA PRO A 133 -16.20 -5.23 4.89
C PRO A 133 -16.44 -6.51 5.68
N ALA A 134 -17.61 -7.14 5.50
CA ALA A 134 -17.95 -8.35 6.25
C ALA A 134 -17.06 -9.52 5.85
N ALA A 135 -16.82 -9.70 4.54
CA ALA A 135 -15.97 -10.77 4.04
C ALA A 135 -14.51 -10.58 4.50
N VAL A 136 -14.02 -9.36 4.48
CA VAL A 136 -12.66 -9.04 4.93
C VAL A 136 -12.53 -9.26 6.43
N ALA A 137 -13.52 -8.86 7.22
CA ALA A 137 -13.51 -9.10 8.65
C ALA A 137 -13.49 -10.61 8.98
N ALA A 138 -14.29 -11.39 8.27
CA ALA A 138 -14.32 -12.84 8.45
C ALA A 138 -12.98 -13.49 8.08
N PHE A 139 -12.33 -12.98 7.05
CA PHE A 139 -11.02 -13.50 6.64
C PHE A 139 -9.95 -13.30 7.72
N TRP A 140 -9.91 -12.12 8.34
CA TRP A 140 -8.91 -11.79 9.34
C TRP A 140 -9.25 -12.27 10.75
N ALA A 141 -10.46 -12.71 10.98
CA ALA A 141 -10.95 -13.10 12.30
C ALA A 141 -10.07 -14.17 13.00
#